data_c3c18eba7039330a989e8b33c49533c1
#
_entry.id   c3c18eba7039330a989e8b33c49533c1
#
_cell.length_a   1.000
_cell.length_b   1.000
_cell.length_c   1.000
_cell.angle_alpha   90.00
_cell.angle_beta   90.00
_cell.angle_gamma   90.00
#
_symmetry.space_group_name_H-M   'P 1'
#
loop_
_entity.id
_entity.type
_entity.pdbx_description
1 polymer ?
#
loop_
_entity_poly.entity_id
_entity_poly.type
_entity_poly.pdbx_seq_one_letter_code
_entity_poly.pdbx_strand_id
1 'polypeptide(L)' 'MQQVQIKSIKQGAIFSKREDGPEYIRNHYNRKDMFGPACFSVSRFDDVNSETFLAPSKLVWVEVA' A
#
# COMPACT_ATOMS: atom_id res chain seq x y z
N MET A 1 7.86 -10.24 10.18
CA MET A 1 7.11 -9.13 9.54
C MET A 1 6.66 -8.12 10.56
N GLN A 2 6.56 -6.87 10.15
CA GLN A 2 6.12 -5.77 11.00
C GLN A 2 4.88 -5.13 10.39
N GLN A 3 3.91 -4.77 11.24
CA GLN A 3 2.72 -4.07 10.80
C GLN A 3 2.92 -2.57 10.94
N VAL A 4 2.65 -1.83 9.85
CA VAL A 4 2.80 -0.38 9.82
C VAL A 4 1.65 0.24 9.05
N GLN A 5 1.43 1.55 9.22
CA GLN A 5 0.48 2.26 8.39
C GLN A 5 1.06 2.49 6.99
N ILE A 6 0.22 2.40 5.95
CA ILE A 6 0.71 2.51 4.58
C ILE A 6 1.38 3.85 4.31
N LYS A 7 0.97 4.92 5.00
CA LYS A 7 1.58 6.24 4.83
C LYS A 7 3.05 6.28 5.23
N SER A 8 3.51 5.30 6.01
CA SER A 8 4.90 5.27 6.49
C SER A 8 5.84 4.50 5.56
N ILE A 9 5.33 3.81 4.54
CA ILE A 9 6.19 3.09 3.61
C ILE A 9 6.50 3.95 2.38
N LYS A 10 7.69 3.72 1.80
CA LYS A 10 8.17 4.51 0.68
C LYS A 10 7.50 4.09 -0.62
N GLN A 11 7.49 4.98 -1.60
CA GLN A 11 7.07 4.65 -2.95
C GLN A 11 7.93 3.52 -3.50
N GLY A 12 7.28 2.56 -4.17
CA GLY A 12 7.96 1.40 -4.70
C GLY A 12 8.22 0.28 -3.71
N ALA A 13 7.90 0.49 -2.43
CA ALA A 13 8.09 -0.54 -1.42
C ALA A 13 7.05 -1.65 -1.57
N ILE A 14 7.47 -2.86 -1.21
CA ILE A 14 6.62 -4.05 -1.27
C ILE A 14 6.04 -4.31 0.11
N PHE A 15 4.75 -4.63 0.15
CA PHE A 15 4.05 -4.92 1.40
C PHE A 15 2.96 -5.96 1.14
N SER A 16 2.34 -6.44 2.23
CA SER A 16 1.19 -7.34 2.16
C SER A 16 0.04 -6.76 2.98
N LYS A 17 -1.18 -6.99 2.54
CA LYS A 17 -2.36 -6.57 3.31
C LYS A 17 -2.60 -7.48 4.51
N ARG A 18 -2.09 -8.71 4.45
CA ARG A 18 -2.15 -9.70 5.53
C ARG A 18 -0.77 -10.29 5.70
N GLU A 19 -0.51 -10.85 6.89
CA GLU A 19 0.82 -11.34 7.25
C GLU A 19 1.37 -12.36 6.25
N ASP A 20 0.52 -13.22 5.72
CA ASP A 20 0.89 -14.28 4.78
C ASP A 20 0.17 -14.13 3.44
N GLY A 21 -0.33 -12.95 3.14
CA GLY A 21 -1.08 -12.70 1.91
C GLY A 21 -0.20 -12.36 0.71
N PRO A 22 -0.83 -12.11 -0.44
CA PRO A 22 -0.11 -11.69 -1.65
C PRO A 22 0.65 -10.40 -1.43
N GLU A 23 1.73 -10.23 -2.17
CA GLU A 23 2.52 -9.02 -2.12
C GLU A 23 1.92 -7.93 -3.01
N TYR A 24 2.06 -6.68 -2.54
CA TYR A 24 1.62 -5.48 -3.24
C TYR A 24 2.79 -4.51 -3.33
N ILE A 25 2.72 -3.58 -4.27
CA ILE A 25 3.71 -2.52 -4.41
C ILE A 25 3.00 -1.18 -4.28
N ARG A 26 3.62 -0.26 -3.54
CA ARG A 26 3.09 1.10 -3.41
C ARG A 26 3.51 1.90 -4.64
N ASN A 27 2.51 2.37 -5.39
CA ASN A 27 2.74 3.16 -6.59
C ASN A 27 3.21 4.57 -6.23
N HIS A 28 3.64 5.31 -7.22
CA HIS A 28 4.29 6.60 -7.04
C HIS A 28 3.32 7.79 -6.95
N TYR A 29 2.02 7.56 -6.98
CA TYR A 29 1.04 8.63 -6.89
C TYR A 29 -0.04 8.33 -5.88
N ASN A 30 -0.70 9.41 -5.44
CA ASN A 30 -1.81 9.34 -4.51
C ASN A 30 -3.06 9.89 -5.18
N ARG A 31 -4.20 9.33 -4.82
CA ARG A 31 -5.48 9.89 -5.20
C ARG A 31 -6.02 10.70 -4.03
N LYS A 32 -6.43 11.94 -4.31
CA LYS A 32 -7.01 12.81 -3.29
C LYS A 32 -8.46 13.05 -3.65
N ASP A 33 -9.37 12.61 -2.78
CA ASP A 33 -10.79 12.87 -2.96
C ASP A 33 -11.15 14.29 -2.54
N MET A 34 -12.19 14.85 -3.19
CA MET A 34 -12.64 16.20 -2.89
C MET A 34 -13.12 16.33 -1.43
N PHE A 35 -13.66 15.28 -0.86
CA PHE A 35 -14.27 15.30 0.47
C PHE A 35 -13.60 14.36 1.47
N GLY A 36 -12.42 13.86 1.17
CA GLY A 36 -11.77 12.90 2.05
C GLY A 36 -10.26 12.98 2.03
N PRO A 37 -9.60 12.20 2.86
CA PRO A 37 -8.14 12.14 2.89
C PRO A 37 -7.60 11.54 1.61
N ALA A 38 -6.32 11.83 1.32
CA ALA A 38 -5.64 11.21 0.19
C ALA A 38 -5.58 9.70 0.38
N CYS A 39 -5.78 8.96 -0.72
CA CYS A 39 -5.61 7.52 -0.73
C CYS A 39 -4.37 7.16 -1.53
N PHE A 40 -3.62 6.18 -1.05
CA PHE A 40 -2.41 5.75 -1.73
C PHE A 40 -2.72 4.69 -2.77
N SER A 41 -2.17 4.85 -3.97
CA SER A 41 -2.30 3.88 -5.03
C SER A 41 -1.38 2.69 -4.79
N VAL A 42 -1.92 1.50 -4.88
CA VAL A 42 -1.15 0.26 -4.75
C VAL A 42 -1.59 -0.72 -5.83
N SER A 43 -0.69 -1.61 -6.22
CA SER A 43 -0.98 -2.65 -7.19
C SER A 43 -0.43 -3.97 -6.67
N ARG A 44 -1.02 -5.10 -7.13
CA ARG A 44 -0.44 -6.39 -6.83
C ARG A 44 0.93 -6.51 -7.50
N PHE A 45 1.86 -7.11 -6.80
CA PHE A 45 3.22 -7.28 -7.31
C PHE A 45 3.26 -8.13 -8.59
N ASP A 46 2.39 -9.12 -8.68
CA ASP A 46 2.31 -10.02 -9.83
C ASP A 46 1.33 -9.56 -10.91
N ASP A 47 0.63 -8.43 -10.69
CA ASP A 47 -0.32 -7.87 -11.67
C ASP A 47 -0.41 -6.36 -11.49
N VAL A 48 0.43 -5.64 -12.22
CA VAL A 48 0.51 -4.18 -12.12
C VAL A 48 -0.75 -3.47 -12.58
N ASN A 49 -1.63 -4.16 -13.29
CA ASN A 49 -2.90 -3.59 -13.73
C ASN A 49 -3.99 -3.69 -12.68
N SER A 50 -3.73 -4.40 -11.60
CA SER A 50 -4.69 -4.57 -10.50
C SER A 50 -4.51 -3.47 -9.46
N GLU A 51 -4.78 -2.22 -9.87
CA GLU A 51 -4.63 -1.07 -9.00
C GLU A 51 -5.80 -0.94 -8.03
N THR A 52 -5.49 -0.56 -6.79
CA THR A 52 -6.50 -0.19 -5.81
C THR A 52 -5.96 0.96 -4.96
N PHE A 53 -6.80 1.53 -4.11
CA PHE A 53 -6.44 2.66 -3.27
C PHE A 53 -6.68 2.32 -1.81
N LEU A 54 -5.72 2.67 -0.95
CA LEU A 54 -5.80 2.41 0.48
C LEU A 54 -5.72 3.73 1.25
N ALA A 55 -6.50 3.83 2.32
CA ALA A 55 -6.45 4.99 3.21
C ALA A 55 -5.07 5.08 3.88
N PRO A 56 -4.59 6.30 4.21
CA PRO A 56 -3.25 6.46 4.80
C PRO A 56 -3.06 5.70 6.10
N SER A 57 -4.11 5.50 6.86
CA SER A 57 -4.05 4.81 8.16
C SER A 57 -4.21 3.29 8.04
N LYS A 58 -4.38 2.76 6.83
CA LYS A 58 -4.53 1.32 6.64
C LYS A 58 -3.28 0.60 7.09
N LEU A 59 -3.44 -0.39 7.96
CA LEU A 59 -2.32 -1.20 8.43
C LEU A 59 -1.97 -2.25 7.39
N VAL A 60 -0.67 -2.37 7.11
CA VAL A 60 -0.13 -3.34 6.16
C VAL A 60 1.09 -4.00 6.77
N TRP A 61 1.53 -5.10 6.18
CA TRP A 61 2.65 -5.88 6.69
C TRP A 61 3.87 -5.68 5.79
N VAL A 62 5.02 -5.40 6.39
CA VAL A 62 6.29 -5.24 5.68
C VAL A 62 7.33 -6.15 6.32
N GLU A 63 8.32 -6.55 5.53
CA GLU A 63 9.44 -7.31 6.05
C GLU A 63 10.37 -6.37 6.82
N VAL A 64 10.87 -6.89 7.95
CA VAL A 64 11.86 -6.16 8.76
C VAL A 64 13.24 -6.53 8.23
N ALA A 65 13.99 -5.51 7.82
CA ALA A 65 15.35 -5.71 7.35
C ALA A 65 16.30 -6.06 8.49
#